data_e2750c5ad7c75ec68bbe5090fe7246f0
#
_entry.id   e2750c5ad7c75ec68bbe5090fe7246f0
#
_cell.length_a   1.000
_cell.length_b   1.000
_cell.length_c   1.000
_cell.angle_alpha   90.00
_cell.angle_beta   90.00
_cell.angle_gamma   90.00
#
_symmetry.space_group_name_H-M   'P 1'
#
loop_
_entity.id
_entity.type
_entity.pdbx_description
1 polymer ?
#
loop_
_entity_poly.entity_id
_entity_poly.type
_entity_poly.pdbx_seq_one_letter_code
_entity_poly.pdbx_strand_id
1 'polypeptide(L)'
;LCDAGEIWGKTVWETEDLLAAKYRDPLMRFAGIGQAGETLCRYACVVNDKHRAAGRSGVGAVMGSKNLKTIAVRGTKGVRAKDPKAFYKIVNEVNARMTDREEMARDGTLAMIDVTNGFGSLPTNNNRSVRFEGANKLNPEAMHTPNENGHTNIVTNGACFGCTIGCGRICKIDPTHFSVKDRPEYHGASGGLEYETAYALGSACGVDDIDAATFAGFICNEYGMDPISLGGTIAAAMELYDIGAIDDSVTGGIKLEFGSAEALCQIAELTGKGEGFGADIAMGSKRLCEKYGHPDLSMSVKGQEFAAYDGRSMQGMGLAYATSNRGACHLRADPYGHYFETTEIAGKAKVVAESQRDVAFLDSSGLCLFPGGCGWTMDDYRELVNAACQGDWDSQLTGERIWNLEKLYNL
;
A
#
# COMPACT_ATOMS: atom_id res chain seq x y z
N LEU A 1 -19.20 -18.31 -15.06
CA LEU A 1 -17.80 -18.76 -15.09
C LEU A 1 -17.34 -18.90 -16.53
N CYS A 2 -16.14 -18.33 -16.83
CA CYS A 2 -15.51 -18.43 -18.14
C CYS A 2 -14.13 -19.08 -17.96
N ASP A 3 -13.65 -19.74 -19.01
CA ASP A 3 -12.25 -20.20 -19.06
C ASP A 3 -11.31 -19.01 -19.07
N ALA A 4 -10.25 -19.08 -18.26
CA ALA A 4 -9.23 -18.05 -18.12
C ALA A 4 -7.90 -18.42 -18.84
N GLY A 5 -7.86 -19.48 -19.65
CA GLY A 5 -6.65 -19.96 -20.30
C GLY A 5 -5.93 -18.90 -21.13
N GLU A 6 -6.67 -17.99 -21.77
CA GLU A 6 -6.11 -16.89 -22.57
C GLU A 6 -5.43 -15.80 -21.75
N ILE A 7 -5.78 -15.65 -20.47
CA ILE A 7 -5.31 -14.60 -19.57
C ILE A 7 -4.50 -15.12 -18.39
N TRP A 8 -4.42 -16.44 -18.19
CA TRP A 8 -3.54 -17.05 -17.20
C TRP A 8 -2.09 -16.86 -17.61
N GLY A 9 -1.22 -16.53 -16.66
CA GLY A 9 0.17 -16.14 -16.94
C GLY A 9 0.36 -14.70 -17.41
N LYS A 10 -0.73 -13.93 -17.59
CA LYS A 10 -0.67 -12.51 -17.95
C LYS A 10 -0.60 -11.63 -16.70
N THR A 11 0.00 -10.45 -16.87
CA THR A 11 0.00 -9.41 -15.84
C THR A 11 -1.43 -8.86 -15.63
N VAL A 12 -1.62 -8.06 -14.57
CA VAL A 12 -2.89 -7.35 -14.36
C VAL A 12 -3.17 -6.42 -15.53
N TRP A 13 -2.16 -5.68 -15.98
CA TRP A 13 -2.32 -4.69 -17.06
C TRP A 13 -2.70 -5.36 -18.38
N GLU A 14 -1.97 -6.41 -18.78
CA GLU A 14 -2.30 -7.19 -19.96
C GLU A 14 -3.71 -7.81 -19.88
N THR A 15 -4.07 -8.33 -18.71
CA THR A 15 -5.38 -8.95 -18.46
C THR A 15 -6.51 -7.94 -18.64
N GLU A 16 -6.39 -6.75 -18.04
CA GLU A 16 -7.40 -5.69 -18.17
C GLU A 16 -7.52 -5.21 -19.62
N ASP A 17 -6.40 -5.01 -20.32
CA ASP A 17 -6.41 -4.58 -21.72
C ASP A 17 -7.05 -5.61 -22.65
N LEU A 18 -6.71 -6.90 -22.49
CA LEU A 18 -7.31 -7.99 -23.25
C LEU A 18 -8.82 -8.10 -23.03
N LEU A 19 -9.26 -8.00 -21.78
CA LEU A 19 -10.68 -8.08 -21.45
C LEU A 19 -11.44 -6.83 -21.91
N ALA A 20 -10.87 -5.64 -21.78
CA ALA A 20 -11.44 -4.42 -22.30
C ALA A 20 -11.63 -4.48 -23.82
N ALA A 21 -10.63 -4.99 -24.54
CA ALA A 21 -10.69 -5.20 -25.98
C ALA A 21 -11.74 -6.27 -26.38
N LYS A 22 -11.83 -7.36 -25.60
CA LYS A 22 -12.78 -8.47 -25.83
C LYS A 22 -14.22 -8.05 -25.65
N TYR A 23 -14.55 -7.37 -24.56
CA TYR A 23 -15.92 -6.99 -24.23
C TYR A 23 -16.38 -5.67 -24.84
N ARG A 24 -15.44 -4.76 -25.12
CA ARG A 24 -15.70 -3.43 -25.72
C ARG A 24 -16.76 -2.62 -24.98
N ASP A 25 -16.86 -2.81 -23.66
CA ASP A 25 -17.78 -2.07 -22.78
C ASP A 25 -16.98 -1.17 -21.82
N PRO A 26 -17.00 0.17 -22.02
CA PRO A 26 -16.22 1.10 -21.21
C PRO A 26 -16.69 1.19 -19.74
N LEU A 27 -17.87 0.63 -19.44
CA LEU A 27 -18.44 0.60 -18.09
C LEU A 27 -18.13 -0.71 -17.36
N MET A 28 -17.50 -1.68 -18.01
CA MET A 28 -17.03 -2.90 -17.36
C MET A 28 -15.81 -2.57 -16.47
N ARG A 29 -15.77 -3.19 -15.31
CA ARG A 29 -14.65 -3.07 -14.37
C ARG A 29 -14.11 -4.45 -14.04
N PHE A 30 -12.82 -4.49 -13.75
CA PHE A 30 -12.10 -5.73 -13.52
C PHE A 30 -11.41 -5.65 -12.15
N ALA A 31 -11.36 -6.78 -11.46
CA ALA A 31 -10.54 -6.97 -10.26
C ALA A 31 -9.90 -8.33 -10.34
N GLY A 32 -8.58 -8.39 -10.39
CA GLY A 32 -7.87 -9.62 -10.69
C GLY A 32 -6.50 -9.70 -10.08
N ILE A 33 -5.84 -10.83 -10.32
CA ILE A 33 -4.49 -11.11 -9.88
C ILE A 33 -3.52 -11.10 -11.07
N GLY A 34 -2.29 -10.68 -10.80
CA GLY A 34 -1.15 -10.88 -11.68
C GLY A 34 -0.49 -12.23 -11.45
N GLN A 35 0.69 -12.41 -12.03
CA GLN A 35 1.49 -13.62 -11.90
C GLN A 35 1.87 -13.92 -10.45
N ALA A 36 2.10 -12.89 -9.62
CA ALA A 36 2.39 -13.09 -8.20
C ALA A 36 1.25 -13.81 -7.45
N GLY A 37 -0.02 -13.57 -7.82
CA GLY A 37 -1.15 -14.32 -7.27
C GLY A 37 -1.17 -15.78 -7.77
N GLU A 38 -0.83 -16.01 -9.04
CA GLU A 38 -0.77 -17.35 -9.64
C GLU A 38 0.35 -18.20 -9.04
N THR A 39 1.51 -17.60 -8.75
CA THR A 39 2.65 -18.25 -8.10
C THR A 39 2.53 -18.33 -6.59
N LEU A 40 1.42 -17.86 -6.02
CA LEU A 40 1.11 -17.86 -4.59
C LEU A 40 2.07 -17.05 -3.74
N CYS A 41 2.58 -15.94 -4.28
CA CYS A 41 3.33 -14.95 -3.50
C CYS A 41 2.53 -14.55 -2.25
N ARG A 42 3.14 -14.64 -1.07
CA ARG A 42 2.45 -14.52 0.23
C ARG A 42 1.80 -13.16 0.48
N TYR A 43 2.21 -12.16 -0.27
CA TYR A 43 1.67 -10.80 -0.22
C TYR A 43 1.08 -10.35 -1.57
N ALA A 44 0.64 -11.31 -2.39
CA ALA A 44 -0.06 -10.98 -3.63
C ALA A 44 -1.38 -10.26 -3.36
N CYS A 45 -1.67 -9.28 -4.20
CA CYS A 45 -2.86 -8.41 -4.12
C CYS A 45 -3.89 -8.79 -5.17
N VAL A 46 -5.14 -8.33 -4.96
CA VAL A 46 -6.15 -8.22 -6.01
C VAL A 46 -6.16 -6.78 -6.49
N VAL A 47 -5.88 -6.55 -7.77
CA VAL A 47 -5.72 -5.20 -8.34
C VAL A 47 -6.89 -4.89 -9.27
N ASN A 48 -7.34 -3.65 -9.26
CA ASN A 48 -8.33 -3.10 -10.18
C ASN A 48 -7.86 -1.74 -10.71
N ASP A 49 -8.37 -1.34 -11.87
CA ASP A 49 -8.00 -0.08 -12.54
C ASP A 49 -6.47 0.08 -12.65
N LYS A 50 -5.74 -1.00 -12.90
CA LYS A 50 -4.28 -1.12 -13.09
C LYS A 50 -3.39 -0.70 -11.90
N HIS A 51 -3.91 0.04 -10.90
CA HIS A 51 -3.11 0.57 -9.78
C HIS A 51 -3.89 0.76 -8.47
N ARG A 52 -5.10 0.21 -8.36
CA ARG A 52 -5.86 0.18 -7.10
C ARG A 52 -5.91 -1.24 -6.59
N ALA A 53 -5.59 -1.45 -5.34
CA ALA A 53 -5.42 -2.79 -4.81
C ALA A 53 -6.26 -3.04 -3.53
N ALA A 54 -6.91 -4.20 -3.48
CA ALA A 54 -7.20 -4.87 -2.22
C ALA A 54 -5.88 -5.52 -1.77
N GLY A 55 -5.08 -4.73 -1.04
CA GLY A 55 -3.65 -4.88 -0.91
C GLY A 55 -3.21 -5.97 0.04
N ARG A 56 -2.80 -5.56 1.24
CA ARG A 56 -2.06 -6.37 2.21
C ARG A 56 -2.77 -7.65 2.68
N SER A 57 -2.00 -8.59 3.22
CA SER A 57 -2.40 -9.89 3.79
C SER A 57 -2.59 -11.03 2.77
N GLY A 58 -2.14 -10.88 1.53
CA GLY A 58 -2.02 -11.99 0.57
C GLY A 58 -3.33 -12.48 -0.05
N VAL A 59 -4.36 -11.64 -0.13
CA VAL A 59 -5.66 -12.01 -0.71
C VAL A 59 -5.57 -12.44 -2.19
N GLY A 60 -4.57 -11.93 -2.92
CA GLY A 60 -4.27 -12.36 -4.30
C GLY A 60 -3.82 -13.81 -4.37
N ALA A 61 -2.99 -14.27 -3.43
CA ALA A 61 -2.59 -15.67 -3.35
C ALA A 61 -3.78 -16.60 -3.03
N VAL A 62 -4.71 -16.13 -2.19
CA VAL A 62 -5.97 -16.88 -1.94
C VAL A 62 -6.78 -17.04 -3.22
N MET A 63 -6.90 -15.97 -4.01
CA MET A 63 -7.61 -16.00 -5.29
C MET A 63 -6.90 -16.93 -6.30
N GLY A 64 -5.56 -16.85 -6.38
CA GLY A 64 -4.73 -17.73 -7.22
C GLY A 64 -4.85 -19.21 -6.82
N SER A 65 -4.85 -19.54 -5.53
CA SER A 65 -5.01 -20.91 -5.02
C SER A 65 -6.35 -21.56 -5.38
N LYS A 66 -7.31 -20.75 -5.81
CA LYS A 66 -8.63 -21.18 -6.27
C LYS A 66 -8.78 -21.15 -7.79
N ASN A 67 -7.67 -20.93 -8.51
CA ASN A 67 -7.64 -20.77 -9.97
C ASN A 67 -8.62 -19.68 -10.47
N LEU A 68 -8.81 -18.61 -9.67
CA LEU A 68 -9.64 -17.48 -10.04
C LEU A 68 -8.73 -16.31 -10.49
N LYS A 69 -8.69 -16.03 -11.79
CA LYS A 69 -7.82 -15.01 -12.38
C LYS A 69 -8.37 -13.61 -12.19
N THR A 70 -9.64 -13.39 -12.51
CA THR A 70 -10.26 -12.07 -12.47
C THR A 70 -11.77 -12.15 -12.32
N ILE A 71 -12.33 -11.10 -11.74
CA ILE A 71 -13.76 -10.85 -11.66
C ILE A 71 -14.08 -9.68 -12.56
N ALA A 72 -14.94 -9.85 -13.55
CA ALA A 72 -15.42 -8.80 -14.43
C ALA A 72 -16.86 -8.44 -14.07
N VAL A 73 -17.15 -7.16 -13.89
CA VAL A 73 -18.45 -6.67 -13.46
C VAL A 73 -18.95 -5.58 -14.40
N ARG A 74 -20.22 -5.71 -14.81
CA ARG A 74 -20.95 -4.68 -15.52
C ARG A 74 -22.26 -4.40 -14.77
N GLY A 75 -22.25 -3.34 -13.98
CA GLY A 75 -23.43 -2.88 -13.25
C GLY A 75 -24.43 -2.16 -14.15
N THR A 76 -25.73 -2.40 -13.94
CA THR A 76 -26.83 -1.74 -14.66
C THR A 76 -27.78 -0.99 -13.74
N LYS A 77 -27.60 -1.13 -12.41
CA LYS A 77 -28.46 -0.52 -11.39
C LYS A 77 -27.67 0.51 -10.59
N GLY A 78 -28.26 1.67 -10.33
CA GLY A 78 -27.71 2.67 -9.42
C GLY A 78 -27.86 2.25 -7.95
N VAL A 79 -26.90 2.67 -7.13
CA VAL A 79 -26.99 2.58 -5.65
C VAL A 79 -27.77 3.82 -5.16
N ARG A 80 -28.65 3.62 -4.17
CA ARG A 80 -29.44 4.71 -3.58
C ARG A 80 -29.34 4.63 -2.06
N ALA A 81 -29.08 5.76 -1.41
CA ALA A 81 -29.23 5.88 0.01
C ALA A 81 -30.69 5.67 0.43
N LYS A 82 -30.92 5.08 1.58
CA LYS A 82 -32.28 4.87 2.11
C LYS A 82 -32.97 6.15 2.51
N ASP A 83 -32.22 7.10 3.11
CA ASP A 83 -32.64 8.48 3.31
C ASP A 83 -31.76 9.42 2.48
N PRO A 84 -32.11 9.67 1.19
CA PRO A 84 -31.30 10.51 0.32
C PRO A 84 -31.23 11.96 0.79
N LYS A 85 -32.30 12.46 1.44
CA LYS A 85 -32.36 13.84 1.90
C LYS A 85 -31.37 14.09 3.04
N ALA A 86 -31.37 13.21 4.06
CA ALA A 86 -30.40 13.26 5.16
C ALA A 86 -28.99 13.06 4.63
N PHE A 87 -28.79 12.07 3.76
CA PHE A 87 -27.48 11.75 3.17
C PHE A 87 -26.86 12.94 2.45
N TYR A 88 -27.60 13.58 1.51
CA TYR A 88 -27.09 14.74 0.77
C TYR A 88 -26.87 15.96 1.66
N LYS A 89 -27.70 16.15 2.69
CA LYS A 89 -27.49 17.22 3.66
C LYS A 89 -26.14 17.06 4.36
N ILE A 90 -25.87 15.88 4.91
CA ILE A 90 -24.61 15.57 5.60
C ILE A 90 -23.42 15.74 4.63
N VAL A 91 -23.47 15.17 3.43
CA VAL A 91 -22.39 15.30 2.43
C VAL A 91 -22.07 16.76 2.12
N ASN A 92 -23.08 17.60 1.95
CA ASN A 92 -22.87 19.02 1.65
C ASN A 92 -22.25 19.75 2.86
N GLU A 93 -22.73 19.49 4.07
CA GLU A 93 -22.22 20.09 5.29
C GLU A 93 -20.75 19.72 5.55
N VAL A 94 -20.40 18.43 5.46
CA VAL A 94 -19.03 17.97 5.69
C VAL A 94 -18.07 18.44 4.60
N ASN A 95 -18.47 18.43 3.33
CA ASN A 95 -17.65 18.95 2.24
C ASN A 95 -17.41 20.47 2.33
N ALA A 96 -18.40 21.24 2.83
CA ALA A 96 -18.26 22.69 3.01
C ALA A 96 -17.25 23.08 4.09
N ARG A 97 -16.96 22.21 5.06
CA ARG A 97 -16.01 22.46 6.14
C ARG A 97 -14.68 21.73 6.01
N MET A 98 -14.44 21.03 4.89
CA MET A 98 -13.16 20.38 4.65
C MET A 98 -12.01 21.39 4.62
N THR A 99 -10.95 21.09 5.35
CA THR A 99 -9.67 21.82 5.38
C THR A 99 -8.58 21.00 4.70
N ASP A 100 -7.45 21.61 4.42
CA ASP A 100 -6.21 20.95 3.94
C ASP A 100 -6.38 20.03 2.70
N ARG A 101 -7.54 20.12 2.04
CA ARG A 101 -7.86 19.31 0.86
C ARG A 101 -6.91 19.58 -0.30
N GLU A 102 -6.53 20.85 -0.51
CA GLU A 102 -5.65 21.24 -1.61
C GLU A 102 -4.24 20.73 -1.41
N GLU A 103 -3.73 20.76 -0.18
CA GLU A 103 -2.43 20.19 0.19
C GLU A 103 -2.44 18.67 0.04
N MET A 104 -3.46 17.99 0.57
CA MET A 104 -3.63 16.55 0.41
C MET A 104 -3.78 16.15 -1.08
N ALA A 105 -4.42 16.97 -1.92
CA ALA A 105 -4.48 16.75 -3.35
C ALA A 105 -3.12 16.91 -4.01
N ARG A 106 -2.38 18.01 -3.67
CA ARG A 106 -1.08 18.32 -4.27
C ARG A 106 -0.03 17.27 -3.93
N ASP A 107 0.16 16.96 -2.66
CA ASP A 107 1.28 16.15 -2.17
C ASP A 107 0.88 14.70 -1.84
N GLY A 108 -0.42 14.46 -1.63
CA GLY A 108 -0.93 13.16 -1.22
C GLY A 108 -0.33 12.70 0.11
N THR A 109 -0.28 11.40 0.29
CA THR A 109 0.34 10.80 1.47
C THR A 109 1.87 10.92 1.46
N LEU A 110 2.47 11.25 0.32
CA LEU A 110 3.93 11.38 0.19
C LEU A 110 4.51 12.47 1.10
N ALA A 111 3.73 13.50 1.46
CA ALA A 111 4.10 14.51 2.46
C ALA A 111 4.59 13.91 3.80
N MET A 112 4.15 12.70 4.13
CA MET A 112 4.57 12.00 5.35
C MET A 112 6.06 11.62 5.35
N ILE A 113 6.75 11.59 4.20
CA ILE A 113 8.21 11.37 4.14
C ILE A 113 8.94 12.45 4.97
N ASP A 114 8.62 13.72 4.72
CA ASP A 114 9.27 14.83 5.44
C ASP A 114 8.87 14.85 6.92
N VAL A 115 7.60 14.61 7.22
CA VAL A 115 7.07 14.57 8.59
C VAL A 115 7.74 13.48 9.42
N THR A 116 7.74 12.25 8.94
CA THR A 116 8.31 11.11 9.69
C THR A 116 9.82 11.15 9.74
N ASN A 117 10.49 11.59 8.67
CA ASN A 117 11.94 11.78 8.67
C ASN A 117 12.36 12.88 9.64
N GLY A 118 11.68 14.02 9.64
CA GLY A 118 11.92 15.13 10.56
C GLY A 118 11.73 14.72 12.01
N PHE A 119 10.68 13.97 12.31
CA PHE A 119 10.39 13.46 13.64
C PHE A 119 11.34 12.34 14.08
N GLY A 120 11.98 11.61 13.15
CA GLY A 120 12.81 10.44 13.44
C GLY A 120 11.98 9.17 13.61
N SER A 121 11.06 8.95 12.69
CA SER A 121 10.19 7.78 12.64
C SER A 121 10.10 7.15 11.24
N LEU A 122 10.91 7.63 10.27
CA LEU A 122 10.98 7.02 8.94
C LEU A 122 11.91 5.80 8.98
N PRO A 123 11.39 4.57 8.92
CA PRO A 123 12.25 3.40 8.99
C PRO A 123 13.20 3.35 7.79
N THR A 124 14.46 3.04 8.05
CA THR A 124 15.54 3.09 7.08
C THR A 124 16.43 1.87 7.20
N ASN A 125 16.88 1.30 6.07
CA ASN A 125 17.77 0.15 6.02
C ASN A 125 17.31 -0.99 6.95
N ASN A 126 16.16 -1.57 6.64
CA ASN A 126 15.49 -2.62 7.45
C ASN A 126 15.32 -2.22 8.93
N ASN A 127 14.86 -0.97 9.19
CA ASN A 127 14.67 -0.41 10.53
C ASN A 127 15.97 -0.26 11.37
N ARG A 128 17.15 -0.32 10.78
CA ARG A 128 18.41 0.00 11.46
C ARG A 128 18.48 1.46 11.91
N SER A 129 17.87 2.35 11.12
CA SER A 129 17.75 3.78 11.42
C SER A 129 16.28 4.24 11.33
N VAL A 130 16.02 5.42 11.89
CA VAL A 130 14.71 6.09 11.87
C VAL A 130 14.76 7.42 11.12
N ARG A 131 15.88 7.68 10.43
CA ARG A 131 16.10 8.83 9.57
C ARG A 131 16.83 8.39 8.31
N PHE A 132 16.38 8.92 7.19
CA PHE A 132 16.94 8.67 5.87
C PHE A 132 17.55 9.94 5.30
N GLU A 133 18.84 9.93 4.98
CA GLU A 133 19.56 11.08 4.43
C GLU A 133 19.02 11.46 3.04
N GLY A 134 18.60 10.47 2.24
CA GLY A 134 18.03 10.63 0.91
C GLY A 134 16.54 11.01 0.88
N ALA A 135 15.91 11.33 2.01
CA ALA A 135 14.46 11.59 2.07
C ALA A 135 14.00 12.71 1.13
N ASN A 136 14.81 13.76 0.96
CA ASN A 136 14.53 14.87 0.05
C ASN A 136 14.53 14.49 -1.44
N LYS A 137 14.98 13.29 -1.79
CA LYS A 137 14.92 12.74 -3.15
C LYS A 137 13.68 11.86 -3.38
N LEU A 138 12.89 11.60 -2.32
CA LEU A 138 11.69 10.77 -2.36
C LEU A 138 10.42 11.51 -1.91
N ASN A 139 10.54 12.77 -1.54
CA ASN A 139 9.47 13.60 -0.99
C ASN A 139 8.62 14.27 -2.10
N PRO A 140 7.56 15.02 -1.75
CA PRO A 140 6.74 15.72 -2.73
C PRO A 140 7.54 16.70 -3.60
N GLU A 141 8.52 17.40 -3.04
CA GLU A 141 9.36 18.36 -3.79
C GLU A 141 10.12 17.63 -4.92
N ALA A 142 10.74 16.48 -4.63
CA ALA A 142 11.42 15.68 -5.64
C ALA A 142 10.47 15.19 -6.74
N MET A 143 9.23 14.85 -6.39
CA MET A 143 8.21 14.41 -7.34
C MET A 143 7.77 15.54 -8.29
N HIS A 144 7.71 16.77 -7.80
CA HIS A 144 7.23 17.94 -8.54
C HIS A 144 8.35 18.71 -9.28
N THR A 145 9.61 18.50 -8.89
CA THR A 145 10.77 19.22 -9.46
C THR A 145 11.30 18.45 -10.68
N PRO A 146 11.55 19.14 -11.81
CA PRO A 146 12.22 18.52 -12.95
C PRO A 146 13.63 18.05 -12.59
N ASN A 147 14.00 16.85 -13.03
CA ASN A 147 15.35 16.33 -12.93
C ASN A 147 16.30 17.02 -13.96
N GLU A 148 17.55 16.58 -14.02
CA GLU A 148 18.59 17.13 -14.92
C GLU A 148 18.20 17.01 -16.41
N ASN A 149 17.34 16.07 -16.76
CA ASN A 149 16.83 15.86 -18.12
C ASN A 149 15.55 16.69 -18.39
N GLY A 150 15.09 17.49 -17.43
CA GLY A 150 13.86 18.25 -17.52
C GLY A 150 12.59 17.40 -17.34
N HIS A 151 12.72 16.15 -16.87
CA HIS A 151 11.61 15.24 -16.60
C HIS A 151 11.07 15.47 -15.19
N THR A 152 9.74 15.51 -15.06
CA THR A 152 9.02 15.56 -13.77
C THR A 152 8.32 14.23 -13.54
N ASN A 153 8.54 13.62 -12.39
CA ASN A 153 7.98 12.30 -12.07
C ASN A 153 6.44 12.31 -12.04
N ILE A 154 5.82 13.32 -11.41
CA ILE A 154 4.35 13.47 -11.41
C ILE A 154 3.83 14.01 -12.74
N VAL A 155 2.74 13.41 -13.22
CA VAL A 155 1.99 13.87 -14.40
C VAL A 155 0.72 14.60 -13.97
N THR A 156 -0.03 14.02 -13.04
CA THR A 156 -1.28 14.57 -12.52
C THR A 156 -1.71 13.86 -11.24
N ASN A 157 -2.71 14.42 -10.58
CA ASN A 157 -3.38 13.75 -9.48
C ASN A 157 -4.38 12.72 -10.00
N GLY A 158 -4.54 11.62 -9.27
CA GLY A 158 -5.58 10.63 -9.48
C GLY A 158 -6.64 10.70 -8.40
N ALA A 159 -7.90 10.45 -8.77
CA ALA A 159 -9.01 10.38 -7.83
C ALA A 159 -9.73 9.05 -7.93
N CYS A 160 -10.18 8.50 -6.79
CA CYS A 160 -11.13 7.40 -6.78
C CYS A 160 -12.50 7.85 -7.23
N PHE A 161 -13.39 6.90 -7.58
CA PHE A 161 -14.76 7.22 -7.99
C PHE A 161 -15.50 8.03 -6.91
N GLY A 162 -16.04 9.20 -7.30
CA GLY A 162 -16.77 10.08 -6.39
C GLY A 162 -15.90 10.79 -5.32
N CYS A 163 -14.59 10.76 -5.45
CA CYS A 163 -13.66 11.37 -4.49
C CYS A 163 -13.63 12.90 -4.63
N THR A 164 -13.65 13.61 -3.50
CA THR A 164 -13.56 15.06 -3.42
C THR A 164 -12.14 15.59 -3.15
N ILE A 165 -11.16 14.70 -2.85
CA ILE A 165 -9.79 15.06 -2.51
C ILE A 165 -8.86 14.89 -3.72
N GLY A 166 -8.82 13.69 -4.31
CA GLY A 166 -7.90 13.40 -5.42
C GLY A 166 -6.45 13.20 -4.96
N CYS A 167 -6.24 12.47 -3.85
CA CYS A 167 -4.91 12.27 -3.25
C CYS A 167 -4.03 11.25 -3.98
N GLY A 168 -4.51 10.55 -4.99
CA GLY A 168 -3.70 9.61 -5.76
C GLY A 168 -2.71 10.32 -6.69
N ARG A 169 -1.62 9.63 -7.01
CA ARG A 169 -0.56 10.10 -7.92
C ARG A 169 -0.63 9.34 -9.24
N ILE A 170 -0.48 10.05 -10.35
CA ILE A 170 -0.19 9.45 -11.66
C ILE A 170 1.18 9.92 -12.06
N CYS A 171 2.12 8.99 -12.10
CA CYS A 171 3.53 9.26 -12.32
C CYS A 171 4.03 8.67 -13.63
N LYS A 172 5.16 9.17 -14.08
CA LYS A 172 5.87 8.71 -15.25
C LYS A 172 7.36 8.69 -14.94
N ILE A 173 8.02 7.61 -15.32
CA ILE A 173 9.46 7.43 -15.14
C ILE A 173 10.19 8.17 -16.26
N ASP A 174 11.36 8.77 -15.97
CA ASP A 174 12.22 9.36 -16.99
C ASP A 174 12.56 8.30 -18.05
N PRO A 175 12.24 8.49 -19.34
CA PRO A 175 12.50 7.50 -20.39
C PRO A 175 13.99 7.14 -20.56
N THR A 176 14.91 7.95 -20.03
CA THR A 176 16.34 7.70 -20.06
C THR A 176 16.86 6.93 -18.85
N HIS A 177 16.02 6.75 -17.83
CA HIS A 177 16.37 6.02 -16.62
C HIS A 177 16.67 4.55 -16.92
N PHE A 178 17.68 3.98 -16.24
CA PHE A 178 18.19 2.63 -16.51
C PHE A 178 17.11 1.54 -16.51
N SER A 179 16.09 1.69 -15.67
CA SER A 179 15.01 0.70 -15.53
C SER A 179 14.09 0.62 -16.75
N VAL A 180 14.00 1.69 -17.55
CA VAL A 180 13.00 1.79 -18.64
C VAL A 180 13.58 2.25 -20.00
N LYS A 181 14.85 2.66 -20.08
CA LYS A 181 15.45 3.23 -21.30
C LYS A 181 15.28 2.35 -22.55
N ASP A 182 15.29 1.03 -22.37
CA ASP A 182 15.14 0.05 -23.44
C ASP A 182 13.76 -0.66 -23.38
N ARG A 183 12.80 -0.08 -22.64
CA ARG A 183 11.50 -0.70 -22.30
C ARG A 183 10.35 0.28 -22.52
N PRO A 184 10.00 0.55 -23.79
CA PRO A 184 8.97 1.56 -24.14
C PRO A 184 7.59 1.27 -23.54
N GLU A 185 7.30 0.03 -23.17
CA GLU A 185 6.07 -0.37 -22.48
C GLU A 185 5.87 0.32 -21.13
N TYR A 186 6.95 0.76 -20.47
CA TYR A 186 6.92 1.51 -19.21
C TYR A 186 7.07 3.03 -19.37
N HIS A 187 7.11 3.55 -20.61
CA HIS A 187 7.16 4.99 -20.85
C HIS A 187 5.81 5.69 -20.65
N GLY A 188 4.73 4.93 -20.42
CA GLY A 188 3.42 5.45 -20.07
C GLY A 188 3.31 5.90 -18.60
N ALA A 189 2.31 6.72 -18.31
CA ALA A 189 1.99 7.09 -16.94
C ALA A 189 1.10 6.02 -16.27
N SER A 190 1.33 5.76 -14.98
CA SER A 190 0.53 4.85 -14.15
C SER A 190 0.44 5.36 -12.72
N GLY A 191 -0.22 4.60 -11.84
CA GLY A 191 -0.33 4.91 -10.41
C GLY A 191 1.04 5.05 -9.77
N GLY A 192 1.32 6.22 -9.20
CA GLY A 192 2.63 6.60 -8.69
C GLY A 192 2.84 6.30 -7.21
N LEU A 193 3.87 6.93 -6.65
CA LEU A 193 4.27 6.70 -5.28
C LEU A 193 3.25 7.30 -4.29
N GLU A 194 2.82 6.47 -3.36
CA GLU A 194 2.23 6.88 -2.09
C GLU A 194 3.30 6.79 -0.99
N TYR A 195 3.08 7.39 0.16
CA TYR A 195 4.03 7.39 1.28
C TYR A 195 4.58 6.00 1.60
N GLU A 196 3.68 5.03 1.77
CA GLU A 196 4.05 3.66 2.09
C GLU A 196 4.90 3.00 0.99
N THR A 197 4.64 3.32 -0.28
CA THR A 197 5.41 2.80 -1.41
C THR A 197 6.80 3.44 -1.46
N ALA A 198 6.89 4.77 -1.27
CA ALA A 198 8.14 5.50 -1.24
C ALA A 198 9.03 5.08 -0.06
N TYR A 199 8.43 4.80 1.10
CA TYR A 199 9.14 4.20 2.23
C TYR A 199 9.68 2.82 1.88
N ALA A 200 8.80 1.91 1.48
CA ALA A 200 9.14 0.50 1.34
C ALA A 200 10.17 0.24 0.24
N LEU A 201 10.00 0.89 -0.92
CA LEU A 201 10.88 0.76 -2.09
C LEU A 201 11.98 1.83 -2.12
N GLY A 202 12.03 2.70 -1.12
CA GLY A 202 13.02 3.73 -0.94
C GLY A 202 13.78 3.55 0.36
N SER A 203 13.43 4.30 1.42
CA SER A 203 14.20 4.36 2.66
C SER A 203 14.43 3.01 3.34
N ALA A 204 13.45 2.09 3.31
CA ALA A 204 13.61 0.74 3.86
C ALA A 204 14.75 -0.03 3.20
N CYS A 205 14.95 0.14 1.88
CA CYS A 205 16.02 -0.43 1.08
C CYS A 205 17.25 0.48 0.96
N GLY A 206 17.24 1.68 1.55
CA GLY A 206 18.30 2.67 1.42
C GLY A 206 18.39 3.35 0.05
N VAL A 207 17.39 3.17 -0.81
CA VAL A 207 17.36 3.70 -2.18
C VAL A 207 16.79 5.12 -2.17
N ASP A 208 17.51 6.07 -2.77
CA ASP A 208 17.14 7.49 -2.87
C ASP A 208 16.86 7.94 -4.31
N ASP A 209 16.41 7.01 -5.13
CA ASP A 209 16.08 7.19 -6.54
C ASP A 209 14.57 7.06 -6.74
N ILE A 210 13.91 8.19 -7.02
CA ILE A 210 12.45 8.26 -7.15
C ILE A 210 11.94 7.49 -8.38
N ASP A 211 12.71 7.45 -9.46
CA ASP A 211 12.32 6.74 -10.69
C ASP A 211 12.47 5.22 -10.53
N ALA A 212 13.50 4.75 -9.82
CA ALA A 212 13.65 3.35 -9.44
C ALA A 212 12.51 2.90 -8.50
N ALA A 213 12.19 3.70 -7.48
CA ALA A 213 11.07 3.41 -6.57
C ALA A 213 9.73 3.42 -7.31
N THR A 214 9.52 4.36 -8.26
CA THR A 214 8.33 4.39 -9.11
C THR A 214 8.24 3.16 -10.00
N PHE A 215 9.34 2.74 -10.62
CA PHE A 215 9.39 1.54 -11.44
C PHE A 215 9.03 0.28 -10.62
N ALA A 216 9.66 0.09 -9.47
CA ALA A 216 9.34 -1.04 -8.60
C ALA A 216 7.88 -1.00 -8.13
N GLY A 217 7.31 0.20 -7.94
CA GLY A 217 5.87 0.41 -7.68
C GLY A 217 4.98 0.00 -8.87
N PHE A 218 5.38 0.30 -10.11
CA PHE A 218 4.69 -0.18 -11.32
C PHE A 218 4.71 -1.70 -11.41
N ILE A 219 5.85 -2.32 -11.13
CA ILE A 219 5.99 -3.78 -11.06
C ILE A 219 5.05 -4.38 -10.00
N CYS A 220 4.93 -3.75 -8.82
CA CYS A 220 3.96 -4.19 -7.81
C CYS A 220 2.52 -4.16 -8.33
N ASN A 221 2.13 -3.09 -9.02
CA ASN A 221 0.80 -2.97 -9.60
C ASN A 221 0.56 -3.97 -10.72
N GLU A 222 1.54 -4.14 -11.60
CA GLU A 222 1.45 -5.01 -12.77
C GLU A 222 1.39 -6.49 -12.41
N TYR A 223 2.25 -6.94 -11.50
CA TYR A 223 2.28 -8.33 -11.07
C TYR A 223 1.32 -8.64 -9.92
N GLY A 224 0.74 -7.62 -9.30
CA GLY A 224 -0.23 -7.76 -8.21
C GLY A 224 0.42 -8.09 -6.88
N MET A 225 1.34 -7.26 -6.38
CA MET A 225 2.05 -7.41 -5.11
C MET A 225 1.82 -6.23 -4.18
N ASP A 226 1.85 -6.47 -2.86
CA ASP A 226 1.91 -5.42 -1.84
C ASP A 226 3.31 -4.78 -1.82
N PRO A 227 3.46 -3.49 -2.16
CA PRO A 227 4.77 -2.83 -2.19
C PRO A 227 5.43 -2.76 -0.81
N ILE A 228 4.64 -2.66 0.28
CA ILE A 228 5.17 -2.62 1.64
C ILE A 228 5.86 -3.94 1.98
N SER A 229 5.18 -5.06 1.72
CA SER A 229 5.76 -6.38 2.00
C SER A 229 6.90 -6.73 1.06
N LEU A 230 6.82 -6.33 -0.22
CA LEU A 230 7.94 -6.49 -1.15
C LEU A 230 9.18 -5.74 -0.66
N GLY A 231 9.06 -4.43 -0.40
CA GLY A 231 10.19 -3.60 0.02
C GLY A 231 10.75 -4.02 1.38
N GLY A 232 9.88 -4.31 2.37
CA GLY A 232 10.32 -4.83 3.67
C GLY A 232 11.03 -6.19 3.59
N THR A 233 10.64 -7.05 2.64
CA THR A 233 11.32 -8.33 2.41
C THR A 233 12.65 -8.14 1.68
N ILE A 234 12.70 -7.23 0.69
CA ILE A 234 13.98 -6.87 0.02
C ILE A 234 14.95 -6.25 1.03
N ALA A 235 14.48 -5.35 1.89
CA ALA A 235 15.31 -4.73 2.94
C ALA A 235 15.88 -5.79 3.90
N ALA A 236 15.09 -6.78 4.31
CA ALA A 236 15.57 -7.90 5.11
C ALA A 236 16.60 -8.76 4.34
N ALA A 237 16.41 -8.97 3.04
CA ALA A 237 17.37 -9.66 2.18
C ALA A 237 18.68 -8.88 2.02
N MET A 238 18.61 -7.55 1.88
CA MET A 238 19.78 -6.66 1.86
C MET A 238 20.57 -6.76 3.17
N GLU A 239 19.88 -6.84 4.31
CA GLU A 239 20.54 -7.04 5.60
C GLU A 239 21.17 -8.43 5.74
N LEU A 240 20.49 -9.50 5.28
CA LEU A 240 21.07 -10.84 5.21
C LEU A 240 22.35 -10.86 4.33
N TYR A 241 22.35 -10.11 3.25
CA TYR A 241 23.50 -9.98 2.35
C TYR A 241 24.64 -9.19 3.03
N ASP A 242 24.33 -8.08 3.67
CA ASP A 242 25.28 -7.21 4.37
C ASP A 242 26.04 -7.92 5.51
N ILE A 243 25.35 -8.83 6.23
CA ILE A 243 25.97 -9.63 7.29
C ILE A 243 26.64 -10.93 6.77
N GLY A 244 26.57 -11.18 5.46
CA GLY A 244 27.16 -12.36 4.82
C GLY A 244 26.39 -13.66 5.04
N ALA A 245 25.12 -13.61 5.46
CA ALA A 245 24.26 -14.79 5.59
C ALA A 245 23.80 -15.33 4.22
N ILE A 246 23.76 -14.48 3.21
CA ILE A 246 23.60 -14.83 1.79
C ILE A 246 24.64 -14.06 0.96
N ASP A 247 24.94 -14.57 -0.24
CA ASP A 247 25.92 -14.02 -1.18
C ASP A 247 25.42 -14.04 -2.61
N ASP A 248 26.27 -13.64 -3.56
CA ASP A 248 25.99 -13.62 -5.01
C ASP A 248 25.54 -14.99 -5.54
N SER A 249 25.98 -16.10 -4.96
CA SER A 249 25.57 -17.44 -5.40
C SER A 249 24.11 -17.73 -5.10
N VAL A 250 23.59 -17.17 -4.01
CA VAL A 250 22.18 -17.28 -3.59
C VAL A 250 21.31 -16.33 -4.39
N THR A 251 21.78 -15.09 -4.61
CA THR A 251 21.01 -14.04 -5.29
C THR A 251 21.03 -14.15 -6.82
N GLY A 252 21.80 -15.12 -7.37
CA GLY A 252 21.98 -15.26 -8.82
C GLY A 252 22.88 -14.20 -9.42
N GLY A 253 23.82 -13.65 -8.63
CA GLY A 253 24.79 -12.63 -9.06
C GLY A 253 24.32 -11.20 -8.80
N ILE A 254 23.14 -11.00 -8.23
CA ILE A 254 22.63 -9.67 -7.88
C ILE A 254 23.24 -9.23 -6.54
N LYS A 255 23.95 -8.11 -6.54
CA LYS A 255 24.51 -7.52 -5.32
C LYS A 255 23.44 -6.78 -4.55
N LEU A 256 22.94 -7.38 -3.49
CA LEU A 256 21.85 -6.85 -2.67
C LEU A 256 22.37 -5.88 -1.60
N GLU A 257 23.09 -4.85 -2.00
CA GLU A 257 23.57 -3.80 -1.10
C GLU A 257 22.48 -2.77 -0.84
N PHE A 258 22.38 -2.26 0.40
CA PHE A 258 21.52 -1.13 0.70
C PHE A 258 21.86 0.06 -0.22
N GLY A 259 20.84 0.70 -0.79
CA GLY A 259 21.00 1.80 -1.74
C GLY A 259 21.11 1.40 -3.21
N SER A 260 21.20 0.11 -3.52
CA SER A 260 21.25 -0.35 -4.93
C SER A 260 19.86 -0.29 -5.58
N ALA A 261 19.65 0.74 -6.39
CA ALA A 261 18.44 0.93 -7.18
C ALA A 261 18.27 -0.18 -8.24
N GLU A 262 19.38 -0.62 -8.86
CA GLU A 262 19.37 -1.71 -9.84
C GLU A 262 18.93 -3.04 -9.22
N ALA A 263 19.48 -3.37 -8.04
CA ALA A 263 19.10 -4.59 -7.32
C ALA A 263 17.61 -4.57 -6.92
N LEU A 264 17.11 -3.42 -6.42
CA LEU A 264 15.69 -3.22 -6.12
C LEU A 264 14.81 -3.55 -7.33
N CYS A 265 15.09 -2.95 -8.48
CA CYS A 265 14.31 -3.13 -9.70
C CYS A 265 14.34 -4.58 -10.19
N GLN A 266 15.53 -5.21 -10.24
CA GLN A 266 15.70 -6.60 -10.67
C GLN A 266 14.96 -7.59 -9.77
N ILE A 267 15.10 -7.45 -8.44
CA ILE A 267 14.44 -8.34 -7.48
C ILE A 267 12.93 -8.15 -7.50
N ALA A 268 12.42 -6.93 -7.66
CA ALA A 268 11.00 -6.69 -7.79
C ALA A 268 10.40 -7.48 -8.97
N GLU A 269 11.04 -7.45 -10.13
CA GLU A 269 10.58 -8.20 -11.31
C GLU A 269 10.68 -9.72 -11.12
N LEU A 270 11.80 -10.22 -10.63
CA LEU A 270 11.97 -11.64 -10.35
C LEU A 270 10.91 -12.15 -9.36
N THR A 271 10.58 -11.33 -8.36
CA THR A 271 9.55 -11.66 -7.38
C THR A 271 8.17 -11.74 -8.03
N GLY A 272 7.83 -10.75 -8.86
CA GLY A 272 6.56 -10.75 -9.59
C GLY A 272 6.36 -11.97 -10.47
N LYS A 273 7.45 -12.43 -11.11
CA LYS A 273 7.47 -13.64 -11.94
C LYS A 273 7.57 -14.94 -11.16
N GLY A 274 8.01 -14.88 -9.89
CA GLY A 274 8.30 -16.07 -9.07
C GLY A 274 9.56 -16.81 -9.52
N GLU A 275 10.57 -16.10 -10.06
CA GLU A 275 11.77 -16.65 -10.64
C GLU A 275 13.02 -16.42 -9.77
N GLY A 276 13.98 -17.33 -9.83
CA GLY A 276 15.28 -17.19 -9.17
C GLY A 276 15.12 -16.84 -7.67
N PHE A 277 15.94 -15.92 -7.17
CA PHE A 277 15.85 -15.43 -5.79
C PHE A 277 14.54 -14.68 -5.50
N GLY A 278 13.84 -14.19 -6.53
CA GLY A 278 12.52 -13.59 -6.38
C GLY A 278 11.48 -14.57 -5.81
N ALA A 279 11.64 -15.88 -6.03
CA ALA A 279 10.77 -16.89 -5.41
C ALA A 279 10.97 -16.97 -3.88
N ASP A 280 12.18 -16.74 -3.39
CA ASP A 280 12.47 -16.64 -1.96
C ASP A 280 11.88 -15.36 -1.36
N ILE A 281 12.04 -14.23 -2.05
CA ILE A 281 11.43 -12.94 -1.66
C ILE A 281 9.90 -13.06 -1.60
N ALA A 282 9.27 -13.79 -2.53
CA ALA A 282 7.82 -14.02 -2.55
C ALA A 282 7.27 -14.74 -1.30
N MET A 283 8.13 -15.34 -0.47
CA MET A 283 7.73 -15.96 0.80
C MET A 283 7.45 -14.96 1.93
N GLY A 284 7.87 -13.69 1.80
CA GLY A 284 7.83 -12.66 2.83
C GLY A 284 9.00 -12.75 3.82
N SER A 285 9.30 -11.63 4.50
CA SER A 285 10.50 -11.45 5.32
C SER A 285 10.64 -12.50 6.43
N LYS A 286 9.54 -12.87 7.08
CA LYS A 286 9.56 -13.86 8.15
C LYS A 286 10.14 -15.21 7.69
N ARG A 287 9.59 -15.77 6.62
CA ARG A 287 10.03 -17.06 6.09
C ARG A 287 11.39 -17.00 5.44
N LEU A 288 11.68 -15.88 4.78
CA LEU A 288 13.00 -15.62 4.21
C LEU A 288 14.07 -15.64 5.31
N CYS A 289 13.91 -14.88 6.37
CA CYS A 289 14.85 -14.78 7.47
C CYS A 289 14.97 -16.10 8.25
N GLU A 290 13.86 -16.80 8.46
CA GLU A 290 13.85 -18.16 9.05
C GLU A 290 14.67 -19.13 8.18
N LYS A 291 14.51 -19.10 6.84
CA LYS A 291 15.24 -19.96 5.90
C LYS A 291 16.75 -19.78 5.98
N TYR A 292 17.22 -18.55 6.17
CA TYR A 292 18.64 -18.21 6.23
C TYR A 292 19.18 -18.07 7.67
N GLY A 293 18.41 -18.51 8.68
CA GLY A 293 18.88 -18.65 10.06
C GLY A 293 18.90 -17.36 10.88
N HIS A 294 18.29 -16.28 10.41
CA HIS A 294 18.25 -14.97 11.05
C HIS A 294 16.82 -14.45 11.23
N PRO A 295 15.93 -15.14 11.97
CA PRO A 295 14.52 -14.76 12.10
C PRO A 295 14.31 -13.39 12.75
N ASP A 296 15.27 -12.89 13.51
CA ASP A 296 15.30 -11.59 14.16
C ASP A 296 15.42 -10.40 13.18
N LEU A 297 15.88 -10.64 11.96
CA LEU A 297 15.94 -9.61 10.91
C LEU A 297 14.60 -9.36 10.21
N SER A 298 13.58 -10.16 10.49
CA SER A 298 12.24 -9.92 9.94
C SER A 298 11.52 -8.82 10.68
N MET A 299 11.43 -7.65 10.09
CA MET A 299 10.68 -6.52 10.61
C MET A 299 9.17 -6.71 10.34
N SER A 300 8.55 -7.63 11.12
CA SER A 300 7.15 -8.04 10.90
C SER A 300 6.42 -8.43 12.19
N VAL A 301 5.09 -8.37 12.15
CA VAL A 301 4.21 -8.99 13.16
C VAL A 301 3.31 -9.98 12.44
N LYS A 302 3.20 -11.21 12.94
CA LYS A 302 2.45 -12.31 12.32
C LYS A 302 2.88 -12.60 10.86
N GLY A 303 4.09 -12.21 10.49
CA GLY A 303 4.64 -12.37 9.14
C GLY A 303 4.13 -11.34 8.13
N GLN A 304 3.54 -10.25 8.58
CA GLN A 304 3.25 -9.07 7.77
C GLN A 304 4.21 -7.95 8.13
N GLU A 305 4.94 -7.45 7.16
CA GLU A 305 6.00 -6.45 7.31
C GLU A 305 5.48 -5.12 7.85
N PHE A 306 6.31 -4.38 8.59
CA PHE A 306 5.96 -3.08 9.15
C PHE A 306 5.61 -2.07 8.04
N ALA A 307 4.64 -1.22 8.33
CA ALA A 307 4.38 -0.01 7.58
C ALA A 307 5.37 1.11 7.99
N ALA A 308 5.27 2.25 7.34
CA ALA A 308 6.24 3.33 7.36
C ALA A 308 6.30 4.16 8.66
N TYR A 309 6.03 3.55 9.80
CA TYR A 309 6.04 4.22 11.10
C TYR A 309 6.82 3.39 12.10
N ASP A 310 7.97 3.90 12.54
CA ASP A 310 8.79 3.18 13.51
C ASP A 310 8.17 3.22 14.90
N GLY A 311 7.82 2.04 15.42
CA GLY A 311 7.17 1.89 16.72
C GLY A 311 8.03 2.29 17.93
N ARG A 312 9.35 2.46 17.75
CA ARG A 312 10.26 2.97 18.80
C ARG A 312 10.04 4.46 19.04
N SER A 313 9.75 5.20 17.96
CA SER A 313 9.45 6.63 18.02
C SER A 313 7.95 6.87 18.17
N MET A 314 7.13 6.19 17.36
CA MET A 314 5.66 6.28 17.39
C MET A 314 5.07 5.11 18.18
N GLN A 315 5.16 5.16 19.50
CA GLN A 315 4.78 4.05 20.40
C GLN A 315 3.34 3.60 20.25
N GLY A 316 2.39 4.52 19.98
CA GLY A 316 1.00 4.18 19.70
C GLY A 316 0.86 3.29 18.48
N MET A 317 1.62 3.57 17.42
CA MET A 317 1.65 2.72 16.23
C MET A 317 2.33 1.37 16.50
N GLY A 318 3.41 1.35 17.27
CA GLY A 318 4.04 0.10 17.71
C GLY A 318 3.06 -0.82 18.46
N LEU A 319 2.25 -0.26 19.36
CA LEU A 319 1.20 -0.99 20.07
C LEU A 319 0.10 -1.46 19.10
N ALA A 320 -0.29 -0.62 18.13
CA ALA A 320 -1.25 -0.99 17.10
C ALA A 320 -0.76 -2.18 16.26
N TYR A 321 0.51 -2.20 15.84
CA TYR A 321 1.11 -3.34 15.13
C TYR A 321 1.07 -4.63 15.96
N ALA A 322 1.46 -4.54 17.24
CA ALA A 322 1.54 -5.69 18.12
C ALA A 322 0.16 -6.34 18.40
N THR A 323 -0.89 -5.53 18.42
CA THR A 323 -2.25 -5.97 18.78
C THR A 323 -3.17 -6.23 17.59
N SER A 324 -2.78 -5.80 16.39
CA SER A 324 -3.59 -5.95 15.16
C SER A 324 -3.95 -7.41 14.87
N ASN A 325 -5.19 -7.64 14.46
CA ASN A 325 -5.71 -8.96 14.12
C ASN A 325 -5.00 -9.57 12.90
N ARG A 326 -4.57 -8.76 11.92
CA ARG A 326 -3.91 -9.24 10.70
C ARG A 326 -2.39 -9.11 10.67
N GLY A 327 -1.77 -8.58 11.71
CA GLY A 327 -0.33 -8.32 11.75
C GLY A 327 0.04 -6.85 11.62
N ALA A 328 1.30 -6.53 11.38
CA ALA A 328 1.77 -5.14 11.29
C ALA A 328 1.05 -4.38 10.17
N CYS A 329 0.21 -3.44 10.54
CA CYS A 329 -0.58 -2.66 9.60
C CYS A 329 -0.97 -1.30 10.16
N HIS A 330 -0.68 -0.25 9.41
CA HIS A 330 -1.06 1.13 9.72
C HIS A 330 -2.56 1.40 9.53
N LEU A 331 -3.29 0.50 8.85
CA LEU A 331 -4.72 0.62 8.57
C LEU A 331 -5.62 -0.14 9.55
N ARG A 332 -5.12 -0.57 10.70
CA ARG A 332 -5.94 -1.26 11.72
C ARG A 332 -6.04 -0.50 13.03
N ALA A 333 -5.38 0.63 13.11
CA ALA A 333 -5.56 1.73 14.03
C ALA A 333 -4.90 2.94 13.40
N ASP A 334 -5.44 4.09 13.63
CA ASP A 334 -4.83 5.34 13.22
C ASP A 334 -4.79 6.32 14.41
N PRO A 335 -3.85 6.13 15.34
CA PRO A 335 -3.69 7.05 16.47
C PRO A 335 -2.99 8.36 16.06
N TYR A 336 -3.31 8.90 14.87
CA TYR A 336 -2.61 10.01 14.24
C TYR A 336 -2.46 11.24 15.14
N GLY A 337 -3.50 11.61 15.85
CA GLY A 337 -3.44 12.74 16.80
C GLY A 337 -2.48 12.53 17.97
N HIS A 338 -1.99 11.31 18.19
CA HIS A 338 -1.10 10.91 19.30
C HIS A 338 0.25 10.35 18.83
N TYR A 339 0.60 10.46 17.54
CA TYR A 339 1.87 9.95 17.01
C TYR A 339 3.08 10.56 17.67
N PHE A 340 3.03 11.86 17.96
CA PHE A 340 4.16 12.63 18.45
C PHE A 340 4.26 12.68 19.97
N GLU A 341 3.35 12.05 20.69
CA GLU A 341 3.37 11.94 22.16
C GLU A 341 4.21 10.74 22.61
N THR A 342 5.53 10.85 22.49
CA THR A 342 6.45 9.70 22.65
C THR A 342 6.75 9.36 24.09
N THR A 343 6.67 10.31 25.01
CA THR A 343 7.03 10.13 26.42
C THR A 343 5.86 9.73 27.31
N GLU A 344 4.64 9.93 26.85
CA GLU A 344 3.42 9.64 27.62
C GLU A 344 2.97 8.19 27.35
N ILE A 345 3.15 7.32 28.31
CA ILE A 345 2.71 5.90 28.22
C ILE A 345 1.26 5.76 28.70
N ALA A 346 0.88 6.57 29.73
CA ALA A 346 -0.46 6.52 30.29
C ALA A 346 -1.53 6.85 29.26
N GLY A 347 -2.56 6.02 29.16
CA GLY A 347 -3.67 6.22 28.22
C GLY A 347 -3.44 5.71 26.81
N LYS A 348 -2.22 5.42 26.33
CA LYS A 348 -1.97 4.94 24.96
C LYS A 348 -2.75 3.68 24.59
N ALA A 349 -2.88 2.75 25.51
CA ALA A 349 -3.68 1.53 25.27
C ALA A 349 -5.15 1.85 24.99
N LYS A 350 -5.73 2.84 25.68
CA LYS A 350 -7.10 3.30 25.45
C LYS A 350 -7.22 3.94 24.06
N VAL A 351 -6.33 4.88 23.73
CA VAL A 351 -6.30 5.56 22.43
C VAL A 351 -6.21 4.56 21.29
N VAL A 352 -5.30 3.59 21.38
CA VAL A 352 -5.14 2.56 20.34
C VAL A 352 -6.40 1.69 20.24
N ALA A 353 -6.99 1.26 21.35
CA ALA A 353 -8.20 0.43 21.33
C ALA A 353 -9.41 1.17 20.73
N GLU A 354 -9.58 2.45 21.05
CA GLU A 354 -10.63 3.30 20.47
C GLU A 354 -10.41 3.48 18.96
N SER A 355 -9.18 3.80 18.56
CA SER A 355 -8.82 3.92 17.15
C SER A 355 -9.03 2.61 16.36
N GLN A 356 -8.71 1.45 16.96
CA GLN A 356 -8.98 0.14 16.36
C GLN A 356 -10.46 -0.10 16.09
N ARG A 357 -11.33 0.32 17.01
CA ARG A 357 -12.78 0.22 16.83
C ARG A 357 -13.29 1.17 15.75
N ASP A 358 -12.84 2.43 15.77
CA ASP A 358 -13.22 3.44 14.79
C ASP A 358 -12.84 3.03 13.38
N VAL A 359 -11.60 2.56 13.18
CA VAL A 359 -11.13 2.08 11.88
C VAL A 359 -11.88 0.81 11.45
N ALA A 360 -12.18 -0.13 12.36
CA ALA A 360 -12.96 -1.32 12.02
C ALA A 360 -14.38 -0.96 11.55
N PHE A 361 -15.02 0.03 12.17
CA PHE A 361 -16.30 0.57 11.70
C PHE A 361 -16.17 1.22 10.33
N LEU A 362 -15.20 2.11 10.17
CA LEU A 362 -14.93 2.85 8.92
C LEU A 362 -14.66 1.91 7.74
N ASP A 363 -13.73 0.98 7.89
CA ASP A 363 -13.38 0.00 6.85
C ASP A 363 -14.58 -0.85 6.42
N SER A 364 -15.42 -1.25 7.39
CA SER A 364 -16.63 -2.04 7.10
C SER A 364 -17.71 -1.24 6.37
N SER A 365 -17.68 0.09 6.47
CA SER A 365 -18.58 0.98 5.74
C SER A 365 -18.18 1.15 4.26
N GLY A 366 -16.92 0.84 3.91
CA GLY A 366 -16.34 1.10 2.59
C GLY A 366 -16.00 2.56 2.32
N LEU A 367 -16.09 3.44 3.33
CA LEU A 367 -15.70 4.85 3.22
C LEU A 367 -14.18 5.01 3.35
N CYS A 368 -13.66 6.11 2.79
CA CYS A 368 -12.24 6.42 2.82
C CYS A 368 -11.83 7.08 4.16
N LEU A 369 -10.62 6.74 4.66
CA LEU A 369 -10.04 7.33 5.87
C LEU A 369 -9.62 8.80 5.68
N PHE A 370 -9.13 9.18 4.50
CA PHE A 370 -8.49 10.49 4.27
C PHE A 370 -9.37 11.73 4.46
N PRO A 371 -10.70 11.69 4.25
CA PRO A 371 -11.55 12.80 4.66
C PRO A 371 -11.44 13.15 6.15
N GLY A 372 -11.11 12.17 7.01
CA GLY A 372 -10.81 12.40 8.43
C GLY A 372 -9.62 13.34 8.63
N GLY A 373 -8.57 13.20 7.84
CA GLY A 373 -7.43 14.14 7.81
C GLY A 373 -7.77 15.52 7.23
N CYS A 374 -8.95 15.66 6.60
CA CYS A 374 -9.45 16.91 6.03
C CYS A 374 -10.67 17.47 6.80
N GLY A 375 -10.84 17.09 8.07
CA GLY A 375 -11.83 17.68 8.97
C GLY A 375 -13.15 16.92 9.12
N TRP A 376 -13.28 15.70 8.54
CA TRP A 376 -14.39 14.81 8.89
C TRP A 376 -14.16 14.18 10.26
N THR A 377 -15.23 13.98 11.01
CA THR A 377 -15.22 13.29 12.30
C THR A 377 -15.81 11.89 12.18
N MET A 378 -15.59 11.03 13.19
CA MET A 378 -16.24 9.72 13.24
C MET A 378 -17.77 9.83 13.32
N ASP A 379 -18.29 10.91 13.90
CA ASP A 379 -19.74 11.17 13.89
C ASP A 379 -20.27 11.43 12.48
N ASP A 380 -19.53 12.12 11.63
CA ASP A 380 -19.91 12.34 10.23
C ASP A 380 -19.99 11.03 9.46
N TYR A 381 -18.99 10.16 9.61
CA TYR A 381 -19.02 8.83 9.00
C TYR A 381 -20.19 7.99 9.50
N ARG A 382 -20.45 8.00 10.81
CA ARG A 382 -21.57 7.30 11.42
C ARG A 382 -22.91 7.80 10.88
N GLU A 383 -23.11 9.10 10.82
CA GLU A 383 -24.35 9.71 10.30
C GLU A 383 -24.56 9.40 8.83
N LEU A 384 -23.50 9.41 8.01
CA LEU A 384 -23.58 9.00 6.59
C LEU A 384 -23.99 7.55 6.44
N VAL A 385 -23.39 6.64 7.20
CA VAL A 385 -23.75 5.21 7.19
C VAL A 385 -25.21 5.02 7.62
N ASN A 386 -25.63 5.71 8.68
CA ASN A 386 -27.00 5.63 9.19
C ASN A 386 -28.03 6.14 8.16
N ALA A 387 -27.75 7.25 7.48
CA ALA A 387 -28.60 7.76 6.41
C ALA A 387 -28.62 6.85 5.17
N ALA A 388 -27.45 6.28 4.80
CA ALA A 388 -27.36 5.38 3.65
C ALA A 388 -28.12 4.07 3.86
N CYS A 389 -28.04 3.48 5.05
CA CYS A 389 -28.57 2.16 5.38
C CYS A 389 -29.88 2.19 6.16
N GLN A 390 -30.36 3.38 6.59
CA GLN A 390 -31.50 3.56 7.52
C GLN A 390 -31.29 2.76 8.82
N GLY A 391 -30.08 2.91 9.38
CA GLY A 391 -29.66 2.25 10.63
C GLY A 391 -29.61 3.21 11.81
N ASP A 392 -29.26 2.67 12.95
CA ASP A 392 -28.89 3.40 14.17
C ASP A 392 -27.62 2.75 14.74
N TRP A 393 -26.54 2.85 13.95
CA TRP A 393 -25.26 2.22 14.28
C TRP A 393 -24.45 3.12 15.21
N ASP A 394 -23.98 2.54 16.30
CA ASP A 394 -22.93 3.13 17.14
C ASP A 394 -21.56 2.67 16.61
N SER A 395 -20.65 3.62 16.33
CA SER A 395 -19.36 3.32 15.71
C SER A 395 -18.47 2.49 16.62
N GLN A 396 -18.38 2.85 17.90
CA GLN A 396 -17.52 2.14 18.86
C GLN A 396 -18.02 0.73 19.14
N LEU A 397 -19.32 0.56 19.40
CA LEU A 397 -19.90 -0.76 19.65
C LEU A 397 -19.82 -1.67 18.41
N THR A 398 -20.11 -1.11 17.24
CA THR A 398 -20.02 -1.85 15.97
C THR A 398 -18.56 -2.25 15.67
N GLY A 399 -17.64 -1.31 15.82
CA GLY A 399 -16.21 -1.56 15.64
C GLY A 399 -15.67 -2.60 16.62
N GLU A 400 -16.09 -2.56 17.90
CA GLU A 400 -15.72 -3.57 18.89
C GLU A 400 -16.21 -4.97 18.50
N ARG A 401 -17.43 -5.09 18.00
CA ARG A 401 -17.99 -6.37 17.54
C ARG A 401 -17.20 -6.93 16.34
N ILE A 402 -16.85 -6.06 15.37
CA ILE A 402 -16.05 -6.43 14.20
C ILE A 402 -14.66 -6.90 14.65
N TRP A 403 -13.99 -6.12 15.48
CA TRP A 403 -12.67 -6.43 16.02
C TRP A 403 -12.63 -7.78 16.75
N ASN A 404 -13.62 -8.03 17.60
CA ASN A 404 -13.73 -9.28 18.33
C ASN A 404 -14.06 -10.46 17.41
N LEU A 405 -14.87 -10.26 16.36
CA LEU A 405 -15.15 -11.29 15.36
C LEU A 405 -13.88 -11.68 14.60
N GLU A 406 -13.08 -10.71 14.16
CA GLU A 406 -11.76 -10.97 13.53
C GLU A 406 -10.84 -11.72 14.51
N LYS A 407 -10.84 -11.35 15.78
CA LYS A 407 -10.05 -12.02 16.81
C LYS A 407 -10.45 -13.48 16.99
N LEU A 408 -11.76 -13.75 17.06
CA LEU A 408 -12.30 -15.11 17.16
C LEU A 408 -11.99 -15.95 15.92
N TYR A 409 -11.99 -15.33 14.73
CA TYR A 409 -11.61 -16.03 13.49
C TYR A 409 -10.14 -16.49 13.52
N ASN A 410 -9.26 -15.77 14.19
CA ASN A 410 -7.83 -16.09 14.28
C ASN A 410 -7.50 -17.13 15.36
N LEU A 411 -8.46 -17.50 16.23
CA LEU A 411 -8.29 -18.52 17.29
C LEU A 411 -8.61 -19.92 16.78
#